data_47ef7710382e01f29623dddbc8792d91
#
_entry.id   47ef7710382e01f29623dddbc8792d91
#
_cell.length_a   1.000
_cell.length_b   1.000
_cell.length_c   1.000
_cell.angle_alpha   90.00
_cell.angle_beta   90.00
_cell.angle_gamma   90.00
#
_symmetry.space_group_name_H-M   'P 1'
#
loop_
_entity.id
_entity.type
_entity.pdbx_description
1 polymer ?
#
loop_
_entity_poly.entity_id
_entity_poly.type
_entity_poly.pdbx_seq_one_letter_code
_entity_poly.pdbx_strand_id
1 'polypeptide(L)'
;MYSLLRPLIFRLEPEQAHHTTLTMLKLAARFGLTAPVPPRSRPTELMGLQLPNPVGLAAGLDKNGEYIDALAALGFGFIEIGTVTPRPQDGNPQPRLFRLPEQQAVINRMGFNNHGIDAAIRNIEKSAYRGILGINIGKNAVTPIENAADDYLICLEKAYAHADYITVNISSPNTKNLRALQGGDELTALLTALKDKQAQLAASHGRYVPLAVKIAPDLDETQIADIAHVVQNVEMDGIIATNTTIDKTALGNHPLAQEQGGLSGLPVREKSNLVLRRLAEILGSTVPIIGVGGIVCGEDAAEKLRLGATAVQLYSGLIYQGPELVRECMNSCR
;
A
#
# COMPACT_ATOMS: atom_id res chain seq x y z
N MET A 1 19.09 -14.33 10.24
CA MET A 1 19.49 -13.24 11.17
C MET A 1 18.25 -12.55 11.76
N TYR A 2 17.27 -12.11 10.96
CA TYR A 2 16.05 -11.45 11.47
C TYR A 2 15.27 -12.31 12.47
N SER A 3 15.13 -13.60 12.24
CA SER A 3 14.45 -14.55 13.14
C SER A 3 15.02 -14.57 14.56
N LEU A 4 16.32 -14.29 14.71
CA LEU A 4 16.98 -14.19 16.03
C LEU A 4 16.73 -12.83 16.70
N LEU A 5 16.59 -11.77 15.93
CA LEU A 5 16.35 -10.42 16.44
C LEU A 5 14.87 -10.14 16.72
N ARG A 6 13.97 -10.76 15.95
CA ARG A 6 12.52 -10.56 16.07
C ARG A 6 11.98 -10.72 17.52
N PRO A 7 12.35 -11.75 18.30
CA PRO A 7 11.86 -11.89 19.66
C PRO A 7 12.22 -10.71 20.58
N LEU A 8 13.37 -10.08 20.34
CA LEU A 8 13.81 -8.89 21.10
C LEU A 8 13.02 -7.65 20.67
N ILE A 9 12.88 -7.44 19.36
CA ILE A 9 12.12 -6.34 18.77
C ILE A 9 10.64 -6.42 19.22
N PHE A 10 10.09 -7.62 19.32
CA PHE A 10 8.70 -7.84 19.70
C PHE A 10 8.41 -7.63 21.19
N ARG A 11 9.43 -7.40 22.03
CA ARG A 11 9.25 -6.94 23.43
C ARG A 11 8.93 -5.45 23.52
N LEU A 12 9.30 -4.67 22.49
CA LEU A 12 8.95 -3.25 22.42
C LEU A 12 7.46 -3.08 22.10
N GLU A 13 6.91 -1.94 22.47
CA GLU A 13 5.59 -1.53 21.99
C GLU A 13 5.60 -1.51 20.44
N PRO A 14 4.49 -1.90 19.75
CA PRO A 14 4.50 -2.10 18.30
C PRO A 14 4.96 -0.89 17.47
N GLU A 15 4.54 0.31 17.83
CA GLU A 15 4.90 1.53 17.09
C GLU A 15 6.36 1.94 17.37
N GLN A 16 6.84 1.75 18.60
CA GLN A 16 8.27 1.92 18.93
C GLN A 16 9.15 0.93 18.19
N ALA A 17 8.73 -0.35 18.14
CA ALA A 17 9.43 -1.38 17.38
C ALA A 17 9.55 -1.01 15.89
N HIS A 18 8.47 -0.45 15.30
CA HIS A 18 8.43 0.01 13.92
C HIS A 18 9.51 1.10 13.69
N HIS A 19 9.49 2.18 14.47
CA HIS A 19 10.45 3.28 14.33
C HIS A 19 11.89 2.83 14.57
N THR A 20 12.13 2.03 15.61
CA THR A 20 13.47 1.50 15.93
C THR A 20 13.99 0.64 14.79
N THR A 21 13.18 -0.28 14.26
CA THR A 21 13.59 -1.18 13.18
C THR A 21 13.93 -0.41 11.92
N LEU A 22 13.12 0.56 11.51
CA LEU A 22 13.39 1.37 10.32
C LEU A 22 14.62 2.25 10.48
N THR A 23 14.85 2.81 11.67
CA THR A 23 16.06 3.59 11.97
C THR A 23 17.30 2.72 11.92
N MET A 24 17.25 1.51 12.49
CA MET A 24 18.36 0.55 12.41
C MET A 24 18.61 0.10 10.97
N LEU A 25 17.57 -0.14 10.19
CA LEU A 25 17.68 -0.48 8.77
C LEU A 25 18.36 0.66 7.98
N LYS A 26 17.97 1.91 8.26
CA LYS A 26 18.57 3.09 7.63
C LYS A 26 20.06 3.22 7.95
N LEU A 27 20.47 2.96 9.19
CA LEU A 27 21.86 2.92 9.58
C LEU A 27 22.61 1.77 8.88
N ALA A 28 22.05 0.56 8.88
CA ALA A 28 22.64 -0.59 8.21
C ALA A 28 22.84 -0.33 6.70
N ALA A 29 21.85 0.24 6.03
CA ALA A 29 21.96 0.62 4.62
C ALA A 29 23.07 1.64 4.37
N ARG A 30 23.20 2.65 5.25
CA ARG A 30 24.26 3.68 5.16
C ARG A 30 25.67 3.09 5.26
N PHE A 31 25.84 2.01 6.00
CA PHE A 31 27.13 1.32 6.16
C PHE A 31 27.32 0.15 5.16
N GLY A 32 26.43 0.00 4.18
CA GLY A 32 26.54 -1.06 3.17
C GLY A 32 26.28 -2.48 3.73
N LEU A 33 25.65 -2.59 4.90
CA LEU A 33 25.35 -3.87 5.55
C LEU A 33 24.09 -4.53 5.01
N THR A 34 23.33 -3.83 4.14
CA THR A 34 22.21 -4.36 3.39
C THR A 34 22.65 -4.55 1.94
N ALA A 35 23.39 -5.62 1.66
CA ALA A 35 23.73 -5.94 0.29
C ALA A 35 22.47 -6.31 -0.49
N PRO A 36 22.18 -5.66 -1.62
CA PRO A 36 21.06 -6.07 -2.46
C PRO A 36 21.33 -7.49 -2.96
N VAL A 37 20.36 -8.38 -2.77
CA VAL A 37 20.38 -9.68 -3.42
C VAL A 37 20.01 -9.44 -4.88
N PRO A 38 20.86 -9.78 -5.87
CA PRO A 38 20.53 -9.60 -7.26
C PRO A 38 19.20 -10.31 -7.57
N PRO A 39 18.22 -9.64 -8.11
CA PRO A 39 16.94 -10.26 -8.41
C PRO A 39 17.14 -11.32 -9.51
N ARG A 40 16.71 -12.55 -9.25
CA ARG A 40 16.53 -13.58 -10.29
C ARG A 40 15.12 -13.57 -10.84
N SER A 41 14.38 -12.47 -10.68
CA SER A 41 12.99 -12.42 -11.05
C SER A 41 12.77 -11.82 -12.45
N ARG A 42 11.64 -12.14 -13.01
CA ARG A 42 11.19 -11.70 -14.32
C ARG A 42 10.86 -10.18 -14.27
N PRO A 43 11.44 -9.33 -15.13
CA PRO A 43 10.97 -7.98 -15.32
C PRO A 43 9.47 -7.97 -15.64
N THR A 44 8.73 -7.06 -15.03
CA THR A 44 7.27 -7.01 -15.12
C THR A 44 6.84 -5.61 -15.53
N GLU A 45 5.97 -5.53 -16.52
CA GLU A 45 5.32 -4.27 -16.87
C GLU A 45 4.08 -4.06 -16.00
N LEU A 46 3.97 -2.87 -15.40
CA LEU A 46 2.84 -2.46 -14.58
C LEU A 46 2.48 -1.02 -14.91
N MET A 47 1.27 -0.76 -15.42
CA MET A 47 0.81 0.60 -15.77
C MET A 47 1.80 1.36 -16.71
N GLY A 48 2.43 0.65 -17.67
CA GLY A 48 3.48 1.22 -18.52
C GLY A 48 4.86 1.37 -17.89
N LEU A 49 5.02 1.04 -16.62
CA LEU A 49 6.29 1.09 -15.88
C LEU A 49 7.01 -0.26 -15.94
N GLN A 50 8.33 -0.23 -16.13
CA GLN A 50 9.17 -1.43 -16.14
C GLN A 50 9.72 -1.71 -14.75
N LEU A 51 9.16 -2.70 -14.06
CA LEU A 51 9.60 -3.14 -12.74
C LEU A 51 10.73 -4.17 -12.89
N PRO A 52 11.82 -4.09 -12.11
CA PRO A 52 12.86 -5.13 -12.12
C PRO A 52 12.36 -6.48 -11.59
N ASN A 53 11.31 -6.47 -10.78
CA ASN A 53 10.59 -7.65 -10.29
C ASN A 53 9.17 -7.27 -9.81
N PRO A 54 8.22 -8.20 -9.74
CA PRO A 54 6.82 -7.90 -9.41
C PRO A 54 6.54 -7.70 -7.92
N VAL A 55 7.55 -7.70 -7.04
CA VAL A 55 7.37 -7.65 -5.57
C VAL A 55 7.64 -6.23 -5.07
N GLY A 56 6.61 -5.54 -4.61
CA GLY A 56 6.69 -4.18 -4.08
C GLY A 56 6.48 -4.09 -2.58
N LEU A 57 6.78 -2.91 -2.05
CA LEU A 57 6.45 -2.51 -0.69
C LEU A 57 5.13 -1.76 -0.68
N ALA A 58 4.20 -2.18 0.19
CA ALA A 58 2.92 -1.50 0.36
C ALA A 58 3.06 -0.20 1.17
N ALA A 59 2.24 0.79 0.86
CA ALA A 59 2.11 2.01 1.66
C ALA A 59 1.79 1.71 3.14
N GLY A 60 2.23 2.62 4.01
CA GLY A 60 2.01 2.58 5.46
C GLY A 60 3.25 2.20 6.26
N LEU A 61 4.24 1.53 5.66
CA LEU A 61 5.49 1.21 6.34
C LEU A 61 6.40 2.45 6.43
N ASP A 62 6.60 3.13 5.34
CA ASP A 62 7.24 4.44 5.28
C ASP A 62 6.21 5.51 4.90
N LYS A 63 5.63 6.19 5.91
CA LYS A 63 4.54 7.13 5.66
C LYS A 63 5.00 8.47 5.10
N ASN A 64 6.24 8.83 5.36
CA ASN A 64 6.77 10.16 5.06
C ASN A 64 7.91 10.15 4.05
N GLY A 65 8.31 8.98 3.51
CA GLY A 65 9.45 8.87 2.61
C GLY A 65 10.81 9.04 3.32
N GLU A 66 10.91 8.69 4.60
CA GLU A 66 12.12 8.88 5.41
C GLU A 66 13.11 7.72 5.29
N TYR A 67 12.65 6.58 4.74
CA TYR A 67 13.40 5.31 4.72
C TYR A 67 13.49 4.69 3.33
N ILE A 68 13.19 5.42 2.27
CA ILE A 68 13.13 4.92 0.88
C ILE A 68 14.40 4.15 0.50
N ASP A 69 15.59 4.75 0.68
CA ASP A 69 16.87 4.10 0.30
C ASP A 69 17.12 2.80 1.06
N ALA A 70 16.77 2.81 2.36
CA ALA A 70 16.96 1.64 3.21
C ALA A 70 16.01 0.49 2.85
N LEU A 71 14.78 0.81 2.51
CA LEU A 71 13.77 -0.16 2.07
C LEU A 71 14.07 -0.67 0.66
N ALA A 72 14.56 0.20 -0.23
CA ALA A 72 15.03 -0.18 -1.57
C ALA A 72 16.16 -1.22 -1.51
N ALA A 73 17.07 -1.09 -0.54
CA ALA A 73 18.16 -2.03 -0.33
C ALA A 73 17.71 -3.47 0.04
N LEU A 74 16.43 -3.68 0.35
CA LEU A 74 15.86 -5.01 0.56
C LEU A 74 15.53 -5.75 -0.74
N GLY A 75 15.58 -5.07 -1.91
CA GLY A 75 15.41 -5.68 -3.23
C GLY A 75 13.99 -5.60 -3.81
N PHE A 76 13.13 -4.77 -3.25
CA PHE A 76 11.80 -4.50 -3.84
C PHE A 76 11.91 -3.98 -5.27
N GLY A 77 11.03 -4.44 -6.16
CA GLY A 77 10.91 -3.97 -7.53
C GLY A 77 10.32 -2.56 -7.62
N PHE A 78 9.51 -2.19 -6.63
CA PHE A 78 8.93 -0.85 -6.47
C PHE A 78 8.58 -0.58 -5.01
N ILE A 79 8.50 0.68 -4.65
CA ILE A 79 8.20 1.13 -3.28
C ILE A 79 7.02 2.07 -3.30
N GLU A 80 6.07 1.89 -2.40
CA GLU A 80 4.97 2.80 -2.18
C GLU A 80 5.09 3.43 -0.80
N ILE A 81 5.25 4.76 -0.74
CA ILE A 81 5.24 5.55 0.49
C ILE A 81 3.85 6.14 0.78
N GLY A 82 3.66 6.66 1.97
CA GLY A 82 2.38 7.25 2.40
C GLY A 82 1.58 6.28 3.29
N THR A 83 0.32 6.55 3.54
CA THR A 83 -0.55 7.54 2.93
C THR A 83 -0.19 8.92 3.44
N VAL A 84 -0.02 9.87 2.52
CA VAL A 84 0.18 11.28 2.84
C VAL A 84 -1.10 12.07 2.59
N THR A 85 -1.28 13.15 3.33
CA THR A 85 -2.41 14.08 3.22
C THR A 85 -1.92 15.49 2.93
N PRO A 86 -2.75 16.41 2.44
CA PRO A 86 -2.30 17.80 2.15
C PRO A 86 -1.59 18.46 3.32
N ARG A 87 -2.17 18.32 4.51
CA ARG A 87 -1.63 18.87 5.76
C ARG A 87 -1.14 17.75 6.67
N PRO A 88 -0.13 18.00 7.54
CA PRO A 88 0.27 17.03 8.56
C PRO A 88 -0.90 16.72 9.50
N GLN A 89 -0.92 15.49 10.02
CA GLN A 89 -1.86 15.07 11.07
C GLN A 89 -1.28 13.96 11.91
N ASP A 90 -1.61 13.95 13.21
CA ASP A 90 -1.08 12.99 14.18
C ASP A 90 -1.71 11.60 14.05
N GLY A 91 -2.87 11.51 13.41
CA GLY A 91 -3.69 10.29 13.35
C GLY A 91 -4.48 10.05 14.63
N ASN A 92 -4.90 8.80 14.83
CA ASN A 92 -5.70 8.42 16.00
C ASN A 92 -4.82 8.32 17.27
N PRO A 93 -5.42 8.47 18.48
CA PRO A 93 -4.70 8.31 19.76
C PRO A 93 -4.05 6.92 19.90
N GLN A 94 -2.93 6.86 20.60
CA GLN A 94 -2.25 5.63 20.98
C GLN A 94 -2.91 5.00 22.24
N PRO A 95 -2.84 3.65 22.39
CA PRO A 95 -2.27 2.67 21.49
C PRO A 95 -3.15 2.44 20.24
N ARG A 96 -2.54 2.31 19.09
CA ARG A 96 -3.24 2.23 17.80
C ARG A 96 -2.66 1.16 16.86
N LEU A 97 -1.74 0.35 17.36
CA LEU A 97 -1.09 -0.74 16.63
C LEU A 97 -0.94 -1.95 17.53
N PHE A 98 -1.50 -3.11 17.12
CA PHE A 98 -1.55 -4.32 17.91
C PHE A 98 -1.04 -5.49 17.08
N ARG A 99 -0.07 -6.23 17.62
CA ARG A 99 0.47 -7.45 16.98
C ARG A 99 -0.25 -8.68 17.48
N LEU A 100 -0.52 -9.61 16.56
CA LEU A 100 -1.04 -10.95 16.84
C LEU A 100 -0.04 -11.98 16.27
N PRO A 101 1.00 -12.33 17.06
CA PRO A 101 2.10 -13.14 16.55
C PRO A 101 1.69 -14.52 16.06
N GLU A 102 0.80 -15.21 16.78
CA GLU A 102 0.32 -16.55 16.42
C GLU A 102 -0.44 -16.56 15.10
N GLN A 103 -1.18 -15.48 14.81
CA GLN A 103 -1.94 -15.31 13.58
C GLN A 103 -1.13 -14.61 12.47
N GLN A 104 0.13 -14.25 12.73
CA GLN A 104 0.95 -13.44 11.82
C GLN A 104 0.19 -12.21 11.31
N ALA A 105 -0.47 -11.50 12.22
CA ALA A 105 -1.43 -10.46 11.94
C ALA A 105 -1.17 -9.18 12.74
N VAL A 106 -1.72 -8.07 12.23
CA VAL A 106 -1.67 -6.76 12.88
C VAL A 106 -3.04 -6.12 12.81
N ILE A 107 -3.53 -5.60 13.95
CA ILE A 107 -4.66 -4.67 13.97
C ILE A 107 -4.09 -3.26 14.09
N ASN A 108 -4.55 -2.35 13.23
CA ASN A 108 -4.15 -0.95 13.31
C ASN A 108 -5.34 0.00 13.14
N ARG A 109 -5.26 1.13 13.85
CA ARG A 109 -6.14 2.30 13.69
C ARG A 109 -5.32 3.58 13.57
N MET A 110 -4.35 3.58 12.67
CA MET A 110 -3.35 4.66 12.54
C MET A 110 -3.97 6.02 12.20
N GLY A 111 -4.99 6.06 11.32
CA GLY A 111 -5.69 7.30 10.96
C GLY A 111 -4.87 8.24 10.09
N PHE A 112 -4.02 7.69 9.21
CA PHE A 112 -3.15 8.44 8.29
C PHE A 112 -2.22 9.45 9.01
N ASN A 113 -1.59 9.03 10.13
CA ASN A 113 -0.56 9.85 10.75
C ASN A 113 0.60 10.07 9.77
N ASN A 114 0.86 11.35 9.44
CA ASN A 114 1.90 11.75 8.48
C ASN A 114 2.26 13.24 8.65
N HIS A 115 3.39 13.63 8.08
CA HIS A 115 3.93 15.00 8.15
C HIS A 115 3.47 15.91 6.99
N GLY A 116 2.46 15.49 6.23
CA GLY A 116 1.94 16.19 5.05
C GLY A 116 2.76 15.95 3.79
N ILE A 117 2.12 16.20 2.64
CA ILE A 117 2.72 15.97 1.31
C ILE A 117 4.02 16.75 1.11
N ASP A 118 4.12 17.99 1.60
CA ASP A 118 5.32 18.82 1.42
C ASP A 118 6.52 18.25 2.18
N ALA A 119 6.32 17.62 3.33
CA ALA A 119 7.39 16.95 4.06
C ALA A 119 7.85 15.66 3.34
N ALA A 120 6.90 14.90 2.79
CA ALA A 120 7.21 13.71 2.01
C ALA A 120 8.04 14.07 0.76
N ILE A 121 7.66 15.10 0.02
CA ILE A 121 8.42 15.58 -1.14
C ILE A 121 9.86 15.94 -0.75
N ARG A 122 10.06 16.71 0.32
CA ARG A 122 11.43 17.02 0.79
C ARG A 122 12.25 15.78 1.15
N ASN A 123 11.63 14.72 1.61
CA ASN A 123 12.32 13.46 1.91
C ASN A 123 12.63 12.67 0.63
N ILE A 124 11.72 12.64 -0.34
CA ILE A 124 11.96 12.03 -1.66
C ILE A 124 13.13 12.71 -2.37
N GLU A 125 13.18 14.03 -2.38
CA GLU A 125 14.26 14.82 -3.01
C GLU A 125 15.65 14.54 -2.41
N LYS A 126 15.71 14.15 -1.12
CA LYS A 126 16.94 13.77 -0.43
C LYS A 126 17.35 12.32 -0.67
N SER A 127 16.43 11.48 -1.16
CA SER A 127 16.69 10.07 -1.43
C SER A 127 17.56 9.88 -2.66
N ALA A 128 18.47 8.92 -2.59
CA ALA A 128 19.25 8.48 -3.73
C ALA A 128 18.56 7.43 -4.59
N TYR A 129 17.38 6.96 -4.20
CA TYR A 129 16.60 5.95 -4.92
C TYR A 129 16.24 6.42 -6.33
N ARG A 130 16.42 5.52 -7.31
CA ARG A 130 16.13 5.79 -8.73
C ARG A 130 15.29 4.67 -9.34
N GLY A 131 14.69 3.83 -8.50
CA GLY A 131 13.71 2.83 -8.93
C GLY A 131 12.30 3.41 -8.95
N ILE A 132 11.30 2.54 -9.12
CA ILE A 132 9.89 2.93 -9.24
C ILE A 132 9.32 3.29 -7.86
N LEU A 133 8.91 4.56 -7.71
CA LEU A 133 8.34 5.11 -6.48
C LEU A 133 6.86 5.46 -6.67
N GLY A 134 6.01 4.83 -5.88
CA GLY A 134 4.61 5.17 -5.72
C GLY A 134 4.40 6.12 -4.54
N ILE A 135 3.49 7.08 -4.70
CA ILE A 135 3.03 7.96 -3.62
C ILE A 135 1.55 7.71 -3.36
N ASN A 136 1.25 7.18 -2.17
CA ASN A 136 -0.12 6.92 -1.74
C ASN A 136 -0.69 8.18 -1.09
N ILE A 137 -1.80 8.68 -1.63
CA ILE A 137 -2.44 9.92 -1.20
C ILE A 137 -3.81 9.67 -0.56
N GLY A 138 -4.18 10.53 0.37
CA GLY A 138 -5.45 10.42 1.09
C GLY A 138 -5.96 11.75 1.62
N LYS A 139 -7.19 11.70 2.14
CA LYS A 139 -7.89 12.84 2.71
C LYS A 139 -7.46 13.09 4.17
N ASN A 140 -7.28 14.34 4.59
CA ASN A 140 -7.15 14.71 5.99
C ASN A 140 -8.40 14.30 6.81
N ALA A 141 -8.20 13.93 8.06
CA ALA A 141 -9.30 13.52 8.95
C ALA A 141 -10.33 14.62 9.17
N VAL A 142 -9.88 15.87 9.24
CA VAL A 142 -10.71 17.05 9.49
C VAL A 142 -11.45 17.55 8.26
N THR A 143 -11.08 17.13 7.06
CA THR A 143 -11.79 17.52 5.82
C THR A 143 -13.11 16.77 5.75
N PRO A 144 -14.25 17.43 5.59
CA PRO A 144 -15.54 16.76 5.38
C PRO A 144 -15.51 15.84 4.15
N ILE A 145 -16.36 14.81 4.15
CA ILE A 145 -16.33 13.80 3.09
C ILE A 145 -16.75 14.39 1.73
N GLU A 146 -17.67 15.33 1.74
CA GLU A 146 -18.13 16.07 0.56
C GLU A 146 -17.02 16.89 -0.12
N ASN A 147 -15.97 17.25 0.62
CA ASN A 147 -14.80 17.99 0.13
C ASN A 147 -13.58 17.07 -0.03
N ALA A 148 -13.77 15.76 0.00
CA ALA A 148 -12.66 14.81 -0.08
C ALA A 148 -11.82 15.00 -1.35
N ALA A 149 -12.47 15.27 -2.49
CA ALA A 149 -11.80 15.44 -3.77
C ALA A 149 -10.73 16.53 -3.74
N ASP A 150 -10.94 17.62 -3.00
CA ASP A 150 -9.98 18.73 -2.90
C ASP A 150 -8.65 18.28 -2.32
N ASP A 151 -8.68 17.45 -1.25
CA ASP A 151 -7.48 16.93 -0.62
C ASP A 151 -6.69 16.00 -1.56
N TYR A 152 -7.40 15.14 -2.32
CA TYR A 152 -6.75 14.28 -3.31
C TYR A 152 -6.15 15.08 -4.46
N LEU A 153 -6.85 16.09 -4.97
CA LEU A 153 -6.36 16.97 -6.05
C LEU A 153 -5.11 17.75 -5.62
N ILE A 154 -5.10 18.30 -4.40
CA ILE A 154 -3.93 19.00 -3.83
C ILE A 154 -2.73 18.04 -3.75
N CYS A 155 -2.95 16.82 -3.22
CA CYS A 155 -1.88 15.83 -3.13
C CYS A 155 -1.40 15.37 -4.50
N LEU A 156 -2.32 15.12 -5.46
CA LEU A 156 -2.00 14.72 -6.83
C LEU A 156 -1.11 15.77 -7.51
N GLU A 157 -1.49 17.05 -7.44
CA GLU A 157 -0.73 18.13 -8.05
C GLU A 157 0.70 18.21 -7.51
N LYS A 158 0.84 18.16 -6.18
CA LYS A 158 2.16 18.24 -5.53
C LYS A 158 3.01 16.98 -5.73
N ALA A 159 2.41 15.79 -5.72
CA ALA A 159 3.12 14.52 -5.87
C ALA A 159 3.57 14.25 -7.31
N TYR A 160 2.91 14.86 -8.31
CA TYR A 160 3.00 14.47 -9.72
C TYR A 160 4.43 14.44 -10.26
N ALA A 161 5.23 15.47 -9.95
CA ALA A 161 6.62 15.56 -10.42
C ALA A 161 7.58 14.58 -9.73
N HIS A 162 7.17 14.02 -8.59
CA HIS A 162 8.02 13.24 -7.68
C HIS A 162 7.68 11.73 -7.64
N ALA A 163 6.58 11.33 -8.28
CA ALA A 163 6.11 9.94 -8.30
C ALA A 163 6.28 9.29 -9.67
N ASP A 164 6.51 7.98 -9.71
CA ASP A 164 6.37 7.17 -10.92
C ASP A 164 4.93 6.68 -11.11
N TYR A 165 4.19 6.47 -10.00
CA TYR A 165 2.74 6.30 -10.00
C TYR A 165 2.14 6.90 -8.74
N ILE A 166 0.84 7.17 -8.74
CA ILE A 166 0.14 7.70 -7.56
C ILE A 166 -1.03 6.78 -7.21
N THR A 167 -1.15 6.46 -5.91
CA THR A 167 -2.24 5.63 -5.40
C THR A 167 -3.28 6.48 -4.68
N VAL A 168 -4.51 6.42 -5.15
CA VAL A 168 -5.69 7.05 -4.53
C VAL A 168 -6.25 6.11 -3.47
N ASN A 169 -6.03 6.41 -2.18
CA ASN A 169 -6.43 5.53 -1.08
C ASN A 169 -7.81 5.91 -0.54
N ILE A 170 -8.84 5.20 -0.97
CA ILE A 170 -10.24 5.37 -0.52
C ILE A 170 -10.70 4.27 0.43
N SER A 171 -9.81 3.42 0.90
CA SER A 171 -10.14 2.14 1.53
C SER A 171 -9.80 2.03 3.00
N SER A 172 -9.22 3.07 3.63
CA SER A 172 -8.88 3.00 5.05
C SER A 172 -10.13 2.92 5.93
N PRO A 173 -10.21 1.93 6.84
CA PRO A 173 -11.29 1.86 7.81
C PRO A 173 -11.12 2.86 8.98
N ASN A 174 -9.97 3.52 9.05
CA ASN A 174 -9.54 4.32 10.19
C ASN A 174 -9.75 5.83 9.98
N THR A 175 -10.32 6.23 8.85
CA THR A 175 -10.73 7.59 8.54
C THR A 175 -12.25 7.62 8.36
N LYS A 176 -12.92 8.49 9.10
CA LYS A 176 -14.38 8.55 9.15
C LYS A 176 -15.00 8.67 7.75
N ASN A 177 -15.92 7.79 7.45
CA ASN A 177 -16.70 7.72 6.21
C ASN A 177 -15.86 7.58 4.91
N LEU A 178 -14.55 7.36 4.98
CA LEU A 178 -13.71 7.30 3.77
C LEU A 178 -14.15 6.21 2.80
N ARG A 179 -14.57 5.06 3.31
CA ARG A 179 -15.03 3.94 2.50
C ARG A 179 -16.35 4.20 1.76
N ALA A 180 -17.10 5.24 2.13
CA ALA A 180 -18.25 5.67 1.37
C ALA A 180 -17.88 6.14 -0.05
N LEU A 181 -16.64 6.62 -0.25
CA LEU A 181 -16.10 6.97 -1.57
C LEU A 181 -15.93 5.77 -2.52
N GLN A 182 -16.11 4.54 -2.05
CA GLN A 182 -16.10 3.34 -2.90
C GLN A 182 -17.45 3.04 -3.54
N GLY A 183 -18.46 3.82 -3.24
CA GLY A 183 -19.83 3.66 -3.81
C GLY A 183 -19.99 4.45 -5.10
N GLY A 184 -20.65 3.84 -6.07
CA GLY A 184 -21.26 4.33 -7.31
C GLY A 184 -20.86 5.74 -7.78
N ASP A 185 -21.75 6.70 -7.55
CA ASP A 185 -21.60 8.05 -8.07
C ASP A 185 -20.44 8.83 -7.43
N GLU A 186 -20.19 8.64 -6.12
CA GLU A 186 -19.09 9.29 -5.41
C GLU A 186 -17.73 8.81 -5.93
N LEU A 187 -17.59 7.50 -6.19
CA LEU A 187 -16.38 6.94 -6.79
C LEU A 187 -16.15 7.51 -8.19
N THR A 188 -17.18 7.52 -9.02
CA THR A 188 -17.13 8.02 -10.38
C THR A 188 -16.71 9.50 -10.40
N ALA A 189 -17.37 10.33 -9.58
CA ALA A 189 -17.06 11.76 -9.51
C ALA A 189 -15.60 12.03 -9.07
N LEU A 190 -15.15 11.34 -8.03
CA LEU A 190 -13.78 11.48 -7.53
C LEU A 190 -12.75 11.06 -8.58
N LEU A 191 -12.90 9.87 -9.16
CA LEU A 191 -11.92 9.34 -10.10
C LEU A 191 -11.91 10.15 -11.41
N THR A 192 -13.07 10.62 -11.90
CA THR A 192 -13.13 11.52 -13.06
C THR A 192 -12.36 12.82 -12.79
N ALA A 193 -12.61 13.48 -11.66
CA ALA A 193 -11.89 14.71 -11.31
C ALA A 193 -10.36 14.50 -11.25
N LEU A 194 -9.93 13.34 -10.73
CA LEU A 194 -8.50 12.99 -10.68
C LEU A 194 -7.92 12.70 -12.06
N LYS A 195 -8.65 12.03 -12.95
CA LYS A 195 -8.22 11.77 -14.33
C LYS A 195 -8.13 13.07 -15.14
N ASP A 196 -9.10 13.99 -14.98
CA ASP A 196 -9.05 15.32 -15.61
C ASP A 196 -7.82 16.10 -15.14
N LYS A 197 -7.53 16.08 -13.84
CA LYS A 197 -6.33 16.72 -13.28
C LYS A 197 -5.05 16.03 -13.75
N GLN A 198 -5.02 14.70 -13.85
CA GLN A 198 -3.90 13.94 -14.40
C GLN A 198 -3.58 14.37 -15.85
N ALA A 199 -4.60 14.52 -16.69
CA ALA A 199 -4.43 14.95 -18.07
C ALA A 199 -3.82 16.35 -18.17
N GLN A 200 -4.29 17.30 -17.32
CA GLN A 200 -3.74 18.65 -17.24
C GLN A 200 -2.26 18.64 -16.79
N LEU A 201 -1.95 17.81 -15.77
CA LEU A 201 -0.58 17.68 -15.25
C LEU A 201 0.34 17.00 -16.26
N ALA A 202 -0.15 15.96 -16.97
CA ALA A 202 0.62 15.31 -18.04
C ALA A 202 1.00 16.28 -19.14
N ALA A 203 0.06 17.13 -19.56
CA ALA A 203 0.32 18.17 -20.57
C ALA A 203 1.34 19.20 -20.09
N SER A 204 1.24 19.66 -18.83
CA SER A 204 2.13 20.69 -18.28
C SER A 204 3.54 20.18 -17.96
N HIS A 205 3.68 18.91 -17.53
CA HIS A 205 4.96 18.30 -17.19
C HIS A 205 5.62 17.53 -18.35
N GLY A 206 4.92 17.32 -19.47
CA GLY A 206 5.40 16.52 -20.60
C GLY A 206 5.64 15.03 -20.21
N ARG A 207 4.99 14.55 -19.16
CA ARG A 207 5.16 13.20 -18.59
C ARG A 207 3.83 12.68 -18.07
N TYR A 208 3.50 11.44 -18.41
CA TYR A 208 2.34 10.74 -17.86
C TYR A 208 2.74 10.00 -16.58
N VAL A 209 1.99 10.22 -15.49
CA VAL A 209 2.13 9.50 -14.22
C VAL A 209 0.84 8.73 -13.96
N PRO A 210 0.88 7.37 -13.99
CA PRO A 210 -0.30 6.56 -13.83
C PRO A 210 -0.93 6.67 -12.44
N LEU A 211 -2.28 6.53 -12.39
CA LEU A 211 -3.08 6.54 -11.18
C LEU A 211 -3.65 5.15 -10.88
N ALA A 212 -3.40 4.64 -9.68
CA ALA A 212 -4.05 3.43 -9.17
C ALA A 212 -5.03 3.77 -8.05
N VAL A 213 -6.15 3.06 -7.96
CA VAL A 213 -7.08 3.18 -6.84
C VAL A 213 -6.93 1.99 -5.89
N LYS A 214 -6.84 2.24 -4.57
CA LYS A 214 -6.72 1.19 -3.55
C LYS A 214 -8.04 0.98 -2.83
N ILE A 215 -8.56 -0.26 -2.89
CA ILE A 215 -9.88 -0.65 -2.38
C ILE A 215 -9.80 -1.51 -1.11
N ALA A 216 -10.92 -1.62 -0.41
CA ALA A 216 -11.09 -2.46 0.77
C ALA A 216 -11.38 -3.91 0.39
N PRO A 217 -11.12 -4.88 1.29
CA PRO A 217 -11.51 -6.27 1.09
C PRO A 217 -12.96 -6.56 1.50
N ASP A 218 -13.60 -5.66 2.24
CA ASP A 218 -14.94 -5.85 2.82
C ASP A 218 -16.02 -5.36 1.83
N LEU A 219 -16.06 -5.98 0.65
CA LEU A 219 -16.95 -5.68 -0.47
C LEU A 219 -17.73 -6.92 -0.84
N ASP A 220 -19.00 -6.76 -1.20
CA ASP A 220 -19.82 -7.81 -1.80
C ASP A 220 -19.59 -7.89 -3.33
N GLU A 221 -20.16 -8.91 -3.96
CA GLU A 221 -20.02 -9.16 -5.41
C GLU A 221 -20.46 -7.98 -6.27
N THR A 222 -21.56 -7.33 -5.89
CA THR A 222 -22.10 -6.18 -6.62
C THR A 222 -21.16 -4.98 -6.51
N GLN A 223 -20.69 -4.69 -5.30
CA GLN A 223 -19.74 -3.60 -5.07
C GLN A 223 -18.41 -3.80 -5.81
N ILE A 224 -17.90 -5.05 -5.88
CA ILE A 224 -16.71 -5.36 -6.66
C ILE A 224 -16.94 -5.09 -8.15
N ALA A 225 -18.09 -5.52 -8.68
CA ALA A 225 -18.44 -5.30 -10.08
C ALA A 225 -18.60 -3.80 -10.41
N ASP A 226 -19.30 -3.06 -9.55
CA ASP A 226 -19.50 -1.61 -9.71
C ASP A 226 -18.14 -0.86 -9.72
N ILE A 227 -17.26 -1.17 -8.77
CA ILE A 227 -15.90 -0.59 -8.73
C ILE A 227 -15.13 -0.92 -10.01
N ALA A 228 -15.16 -2.17 -10.46
CA ALA A 228 -14.48 -2.59 -11.68
C ALA A 228 -14.98 -1.82 -12.91
N HIS A 229 -16.28 -1.68 -13.06
CA HIS A 229 -16.89 -0.91 -14.15
C HIS A 229 -16.52 0.58 -14.10
N VAL A 230 -16.57 1.20 -12.90
CA VAL A 230 -16.14 2.60 -12.76
C VAL A 230 -14.66 2.75 -13.12
N VAL A 231 -13.79 1.87 -12.64
CA VAL A 231 -12.35 1.87 -12.95
C VAL A 231 -12.08 1.77 -14.45
N GLN A 232 -12.83 0.93 -15.17
CA GLN A 232 -12.75 0.83 -16.63
C GLN A 232 -13.29 2.07 -17.34
N ASN A 233 -14.48 2.56 -16.93
CA ASN A 233 -15.16 3.67 -17.59
C ASN A 233 -14.38 5.01 -17.46
N VAL A 234 -13.71 5.23 -16.33
CA VAL A 234 -12.89 6.42 -16.12
C VAL A 234 -11.42 6.22 -16.54
N GLU A 235 -11.11 5.07 -17.13
CA GLU A 235 -9.78 4.73 -17.63
C GLU A 235 -8.67 4.86 -16.56
N MET A 236 -8.93 4.32 -15.35
CA MET A 236 -7.89 4.23 -14.33
C MET A 236 -6.75 3.32 -14.79
N ASP A 237 -5.53 3.68 -14.46
CA ASP A 237 -4.33 2.97 -14.91
C ASP A 237 -4.06 1.67 -14.13
N GLY A 238 -4.60 1.54 -12.93
CA GLY A 238 -4.43 0.35 -12.10
C GLY A 238 -5.36 0.31 -10.90
N ILE A 239 -5.45 -0.87 -10.27
CA ILE A 239 -6.19 -1.09 -9.03
C ILE A 239 -5.34 -1.86 -8.03
N ILE A 240 -5.42 -1.53 -6.73
CA ILE A 240 -4.71 -2.20 -5.64
C ILE A 240 -5.73 -2.93 -4.76
N ALA A 241 -5.65 -4.24 -4.77
CA ALA A 241 -6.53 -5.15 -4.02
C ALA A 241 -5.69 -6.01 -3.03
N THR A 242 -5.77 -5.74 -1.71
CA THR A 242 -6.67 -4.87 -0.98
C THR A 242 -6.01 -4.15 0.19
N ASN A 243 -6.74 -3.25 0.85
CA ASN A 243 -6.40 -2.71 2.16
C ASN A 243 -6.70 -3.76 3.27
N THR A 244 -6.73 -3.34 4.54
CA THR A 244 -7.06 -4.16 5.72
C THR A 244 -8.58 -4.41 5.83
N THR A 245 -8.97 -5.49 6.52
CA THR A 245 -10.38 -5.83 6.78
C THR A 245 -10.85 -5.34 8.16
N ILE A 246 -12.13 -4.98 8.26
CA ILE A 246 -12.78 -4.77 9.56
C ILE A 246 -13.33 -6.08 10.15
N ASP A 247 -13.44 -7.12 9.34
CA ASP A 247 -13.87 -8.44 9.75
C ASP A 247 -12.77 -9.14 10.55
N LYS A 248 -13.09 -9.56 11.75
CA LYS A 248 -12.18 -10.22 12.70
C LYS A 248 -12.64 -11.63 13.07
N THR A 249 -13.58 -12.19 12.32
CA THR A 249 -14.09 -13.55 12.57
C THR A 249 -12.99 -14.59 12.57
N ALA A 250 -11.95 -14.40 11.75
CA ALA A 250 -10.77 -15.27 11.70
C ALA A 250 -9.95 -15.28 13.00
N LEU A 251 -10.17 -14.33 13.92
CA LEU A 251 -9.50 -14.28 15.22
C LEU A 251 -10.23 -15.08 16.31
N GLY A 252 -11.46 -15.54 16.06
CA GLY A 252 -12.26 -16.30 17.03
C GLY A 252 -12.37 -15.60 18.38
N ASN A 253 -11.99 -16.29 19.45
CA ASN A 253 -12.04 -15.78 20.82
C ASN A 253 -10.75 -15.03 21.25
N HIS A 254 -9.90 -14.59 20.32
CA HIS A 254 -8.70 -13.86 20.67
C HIS A 254 -9.06 -12.55 21.40
N PRO A 255 -8.37 -12.19 22.52
CA PRO A 255 -8.70 -10.99 23.30
C PRO A 255 -8.75 -9.68 22.48
N LEU A 256 -7.92 -9.58 21.44
CA LEU A 256 -7.88 -8.43 20.56
C LEU A 256 -8.92 -8.47 19.42
N ALA A 257 -9.79 -9.49 19.35
CA ALA A 257 -10.83 -9.56 18.31
C ALA A 257 -11.84 -8.39 18.39
N GLN A 258 -11.99 -7.79 19.58
CA GLN A 258 -12.87 -6.64 19.82
C GLN A 258 -12.19 -5.28 19.59
N GLU A 259 -10.85 -5.27 19.33
CA GLU A 259 -10.14 -4.02 19.08
C GLU A 259 -10.62 -3.33 17.79
N GLN A 260 -10.78 -2.01 17.86
CA GLN A 260 -11.10 -1.21 16.68
C GLN A 260 -9.91 -1.12 15.72
N GLY A 261 -10.21 -0.99 14.43
CA GLY A 261 -9.20 -0.84 13.39
C GLY A 261 -9.21 -1.95 12.35
N GLY A 262 -8.34 -1.84 11.36
CA GLY A 262 -8.19 -2.81 10.28
C GLY A 262 -7.25 -3.94 10.65
N LEU A 263 -7.68 -5.17 10.37
CA LEU A 263 -6.88 -6.40 10.48
C LEU A 263 -6.13 -6.67 9.19
N SER A 264 -4.83 -6.93 9.31
CA SER A 264 -3.91 -7.27 8.20
C SER A 264 -3.12 -8.54 8.54
N GLY A 265 -2.34 -9.04 7.58
CA GLY A 265 -1.56 -10.26 7.72
C GLY A 265 -2.33 -11.49 7.25
N LEU A 266 -1.93 -12.68 7.72
CA LEU A 266 -2.46 -13.95 7.22
C LEU A 266 -4.00 -14.03 7.22
N PRO A 267 -4.74 -13.52 8.23
CA PRO A 267 -6.20 -13.63 8.26
C PRO A 267 -6.93 -12.91 7.11
N VAL A 268 -6.32 -11.94 6.44
CA VAL A 268 -6.98 -11.23 5.33
C VAL A 268 -6.77 -11.91 3.97
N ARG A 269 -5.94 -12.97 3.90
CA ARG A 269 -5.50 -13.61 2.65
C ARG A 269 -6.67 -14.06 1.79
N GLU A 270 -7.55 -14.88 2.33
CA GLU A 270 -8.65 -15.47 1.57
C GLU A 270 -9.61 -14.40 1.04
N LYS A 271 -9.95 -13.42 1.89
CA LYS A 271 -10.83 -12.30 1.49
C LYS A 271 -10.19 -11.44 0.40
N SER A 272 -8.90 -11.12 0.55
CA SER A 272 -8.14 -10.39 -0.47
C SER A 272 -8.03 -11.17 -1.79
N ASN A 273 -7.83 -12.49 -1.72
CA ASN A 273 -7.76 -13.35 -2.89
C ASN A 273 -9.10 -13.45 -3.62
N LEU A 274 -10.21 -13.49 -2.87
CA LEU A 274 -11.55 -13.46 -3.46
C LEU A 274 -11.79 -12.18 -4.26
N VAL A 275 -11.54 -11.02 -3.65
CA VAL A 275 -11.70 -9.71 -4.32
C VAL A 275 -10.79 -9.61 -5.53
N LEU A 276 -9.52 -10.01 -5.40
CA LEU A 276 -8.56 -10.02 -6.50
C LEU A 276 -9.04 -10.84 -7.70
N ARG A 277 -9.49 -12.08 -7.45
CA ARG A 277 -9.99 -12.99 -8.50
C ARG A 277 -11.20 -12.38 -9.22
N ARG A 278 -12.17 -11.84 -8.48
CA ARG A 278 -13.37 -11.23 -9.07
C ARG A 278 -13.03 -10.01 -9.91
N LEU A 279 -12.13 -9.17 -9.45
CA LEU A 279 -11.60 -8.06 -10.25
C LEU A 279 -10.93 -8.56 -11.54
N ALA A 280 -10.08 -9.58 -11.44
CA ALA A 280 -9.39 -10.13 -12.60
C ALA A 280 -10.35 -10.74 -13.65
N GLU A 281 -11.42 -11.39 -13.20
CA GLU A 281 -12.47 -11.91 -14.07
C GLU A 281 -13.22 -10.80 -14.84
N ILE A 282 -13.46 -9.65 -14.21
CA ILE A 282 -14.19 -8.52 -14.81
C ILE A 282 -13.26 -7.65 -15.66
N LEU A 283 -12.08 -7.28 -15.11
CA LEU A 283 -11.15 -6.36 -15.75
C LEU A 283 -10.31 -7.02 -16.87
N GLY A 284 -10.12 -8.32 -16.81
CA GLY A 284 -9.25 -9.04 -17.75
C GLY A 284 -7.82 -8.46 -17.73
N SER A 285 -7.30 -8.13 -18.92
CA SER A 285 -6.00 -7.51 -19.09
C SER A 285 -6.05 -5.99 -19.27
N THR A 286 -7.24 -5.37 -19.18
CA THR A 286 -7.41 -3.93 -19.48
C THR A 286 -6.88 -3.03 -18.38
N VAL A 287 -7.00 -3.46 -17.11
CA VAL A 287 -6.51 -2.72 -15.94
C VAL A 287 -5.66 -3.64 -15.08
N PRO A 288 -4.35 -3.38 -14.95
CA PRO A 288 -3.47 -4.21 -14.12
C PRO A 288 -3.82 -4.11 -12.64
N ILE A 289 -3.67 -5.23 -11.93
CA ILE A 289 -4.02 -5.36 -10.52
C ILE A 289 -2.76 -5.58 -9.69
N ILE A 290 -2.60 -4.79 -8.63
CA ILE A 290 -1.57 -5.04 -7.60
C ILE A 290 -2.22 -5.80 -6.45
N GLY A 291 -1.79 -7.05 -6.23
CA GLY A 291 -2.32 -7.92 -5.18
C GLY A 291 -1.67 -7.63 -3.82
N VAL A 292 -2.48 -7.33 -2.79
CA VAL A 292 -2.01 -7.01 -1.43
C VAL A 292 -2.88 -7.70 -0.39
N GLY A 293 -2.26 -8.19 0.69
CA GLY A 293 -2.95 -8.77 1.83
C GLY A 293 -2.69 -10.27 1.99
N GLY A 294 -2.23 -10.65 3.18
CA GLY A 294 -2.02 -12.03 3.57
C GLY A 294 -0.78 -12.73 3.02
N ILE A 295 0.13 -12.03 2.38
CA ILE A 295 1.38 -12.60 1.87
C ILE A 295 2.35 -12.76 3.04
N VAL A 296 2.64 -14.01 3.42
CA VAL A 296 3.57 -14.37 4.51
C VAL A 296 4.64 -15.37 4.07
N CYS A 297 4.55 -15.87 2.84
CA CYS A 297 5.56 -16.72 2.19
C CYS A 297 5.56 -16.47 0.67
N GLY A 298 6.51 -17.06 -0.04
CA GLY A 298 6.62 -16.92 -1.50
C GLY A 298 5.43 -17.48 -2.26
N GLU A 299 4.85 -18.59 -1.78
CA GLU A 299 3.68 -19.22 -2.41
C GLU A 299 2.44 -18.32 -2.38
N ASP A 300 2.22 -17.57 -1.29
CA ASP A 300 1.12 -16.58 -1.22
C ASP A 300 1.24 -15.51 -2.32
N ALA A 301 2.48 -15.06 -2.60
CA ALA A 301 2.74 -14.11 -3.67
C ALA A 301 2.48 -14.73 -5.06
N ALA A 302 2.97 -15.95 -5.29
CA ALA A 302 2.73 -16.68 -6.53
C ALA A 302 1.23 -16.95 -6.75
N GLU A 303 0.48 -17.28 -5.70
CA GLU A 303 -0.97 -17.47 -5.77
C GLU A 303 -1.67 -16.20 -6.25
N LYS A 304 -1.31 -15.02 -5.71
CA LYS A 304 -1.92 -13.76 -6.17
C LYS A 304 -1.68 -13.49 -7.66
N LEU A 305 -0.49 -13.81 -8.17
CA LEU A 305 -0.20 -13.71 -9.61
C LEU A 305 -1.06 -14.69 -10.42
N ARG A 306 -1.24 -15.93 -9.96
CA ARG A 306 -2.14 -16.91 -10.61
C ARG A 306 -3.60 -16.47 -10.60
N LEU A 307 -4.02 -15.72 -9.59
CA LEU A 307 -5.37 -15.15 -9.48
C LEU A 307 -5.58 -13.91 -10.33
N GLY A 308 -4.56 -13.44 -11.07
CA GLY A 308 -4.65 -12.33 -12.01
C GLY A 308 -3.97 -11.05 -11.58
N ALA A 309 -3.23 -11.02 -10.46
CA ALA A 309 -2.40 -9.87 -10.13
C ALA A 309 -1.23 -9.75 -11.12
N THR A 310 -0.89 -8.52 -11.52
CA THR A 310 0.31 -8.20 -12.30
C THR A 310 1.54 -8.08 -11.42
N ALA A 311 1.36 -7.54 -10.21
CA ALA A 311 2.40 -7.38 -9.21
C ALA A 311 1.80 -7.57 -7.81
N VAL A 312 2.64 -7.69 -6.79
CA VAL A 312 2.21 -7.86 -5.39
C VAL A 312 2.90 -6.86 -4.48
N GLN A 313 2.27 -6.52 -3.35
CA GLN A 313 2.90 -5.69 -2.32
C GLN A 313 2.91 -6.40 -0.97
N LEU A 314 4.03 -6.25 -0.25
CA LEU A 314 4.24 -6.81 1.09
C LEU A 314 4.07 -5.74 2.17
N TYR A 315 3.49 -6.12 3.32
CA TYR A 315 3.43 -5.30 4.53
C TYR A 315 3.60 -6.17 5.80
N SER A 316 2.52 -6.77 6.32
CA SER A 316 2.53 -7.50 7.60
C SER A 316 3.45 -8.73 7.56
N GLY A 317 3.51 -9.44 6.42
CA GLY A 317 4.45 -10.56 6.26
C GLY A 317 5.91 -10.12 6.46
N LEU A 318 6.29 -8.94 5.99
CA LEU A 318 7.63 -8.39 6.19
C LEU A 318 7.95 -8.18 7.68
N ILE A 319 6.96 -7.76 8.49
CA ILE A 319 7.12 -7.60 9.94
C ILE A 319 7.42 -8.94 10.62
N TYR A 320 6.82 -10.03 10.15
CA TYR A 320 6.97 -11.37 10.75
C TYR A 320 8.13 -12.16 10.20
N GLN A 321 8.36 -12.12 8.90
CA GLN A 321 9.39 -12.91 8.21
C GLN A 321 10.69 -12.14 7.96
N GLY A 322 10.62 -10.80 8.01
CA GLY A 322 11.76 -9.94 7.74
C GLY A 322 12.14 -9.87 6.25
N PRO A 323 13.34 -9.34 5.95
CA PRO A 323 13.80 -9.11 4.57
C PRO A 323 13.87 -10.35 3.69
N GLU A 324 14.00 -11.54 4.29
CA GLU A 324 14.05 -12.81 3.57
C GLU A 324 12.78 -13.07 2.76
N LEU A 325 11.62 -12.58 3.25
CA LEU A 325 10.35 -12.72 2.54
C LEU A 325 10.39 -12.07 1.14
N VAL A 326 11.07 -10.93 1.00
CA VAL A 326 11.18 -10.25 -0.30
C VAL A 326 11.85 -11.17 -1.32
N ARG A 327 12.98 -11.81 -0.92
CA ARG A 327 13.72 -12.75 -1.76
C ARG A 327 12.91 -14.00 -2.07
N GLU A 328 12.21 -14.55 -1.09
CA GLU A 328 11.35 -15.72 -1.24
C GLU A 328 10.23 -15.43 -2.25
N CYS A 329 9.52 -14.31 -2.10
CA CYS A 329 8.48 -13.89 -3.04
C CYS A 329 9.03 -13.69 -4.47
N MET A 330 10.19 -13.03 -4.62
CA MET A 330 10.82 -12.87 -5.95
C MET A 330 11.14 -14.22 -6.60
N ASN A 331 11.58 -15.21 -5.83
CA ASN A 331 11.88 -16.55 -6.34
C ASN A 331 10.64 -17.32 -6.76
N SER A 332 9.52 -17.13 -6.06
CA SER A 332 8.24 -17.81 -6.34
C SER A 332 7.42 -17.14 -7.45
N CYS A 333 7.64 -15.85 -7.72
CA CYS A 333 6.97 -15.06 -8.77
C CYS A 333 7.65 -15.17 -10.14
N ARG A 334 8.05 -16.38 -10.55
CA ARG A 334 8.74 -16.64 -11.84
C ARG A 334 7.78 -16.88 -12.98
#